data_75e9ef223d12c09ba8ac387547f09c2d
#
_entry.id   75e9ef223d12c09ba8ac387547f09c2d
#
_cell.length_a   1.000
_cell.length_b   1.000
_cell.length_c   1.000
_cell.angle_alpha   90.00
_cell.angle_beta   90.00
_cell.angle_gamma   90.00
#
_symmetry.space_group_name_H-M   'P 1'
#
loop_
_entity.id
_entity.type
_entity.pdbx_description
1 polymer ?
#
loop_
_entity_poly.entity_id
_entity_poly.type
_entity_poly.pdbx_seq_one_letter_code
_entity_poly.pdbx_strand_id
1 'polypeptide(L)'
;MRLVLAFLLALALPVHAAEQTLLNASYDPTRELYKDINAAFAKDWKARSGDTVVLRQSHGGSGKQGRAVIDGLAADVVTLALAYDIDAIAAHGLLDPRWQQRLPHNATPYSSTIVFLVRKGNPKGIHDWADLVRPGVAVITPNPKTSGGARWNYLAAYGYALRQPGGNAASARAFLKKLYANVPVLDAGARGATTTFVERGIGDVLIAWENEALLSIKELGPDKVELVAPSQSILAEPPVAVVDKVVDQRGTRKLAEAYLAFLYTDAAQDLIAKNYYRPTVPAVARRYEKQFPALKLFTLADVAGNWASAQQAHFADGALFDQLYQPGR
;
A
#
# COMPACT_ATOMS: atom_id res chain seq x y z
N MET A 1 65.45 -45.72 -10.66
CA MET A 1 64.65 -44.87 -9.79
C MET A 1 63.68 -44.05 -10.70
N ARG A 2 62.45 -44.51 -10.89
CA ARG A 2 61.44 -43.82 -11.74
C ARG A 2 60.53 -43.05 -10.86
N LEU A 3 60.54 -41.66 -10.94
CA LEU A 3 59.60 -40.80 -10.31
C LEU A 3 58.28 -40.88 -11.08
N VAL A 4 57.21 -41.28 -10.40
CA VAL A 4 55.82 -41.18 -10.89
C VAL A 4 55.28 -39.85 -10.38
N LEU A 5 55.08 -38.90 -11.30
CA LEU A 5 54.42 -37.61 -11.04
C LEU A 5 52.90 -37.83 -11.09
N ALA A 6 52.23 -37.86 -9.94
CA ALA A 6 50.78 -37.91 -9.85
C ALA A 6 50.19 -36.51 -10.11
N PHE A 7 49.51 -36.32 -11.24
CA PHE A 7 48.74 -35.14 -11.59
C PHE A 7 47.38 -35.21 -10.87
N LEU A 8 47.19 -34.43 -9.80
CA LEU A 8 45.89 -34.23 -9.18
C LEU A 8 45.06 -33.32 -10.10
N LEU A 9 44.14 -33.91 -10.87
CA LEU A 9 43.08 -33.18 -11.59
C LEU A 9 42.05 -32.72 -10.57
N ALA A 10 42.05 -31.42 -10.19
CA ALA A 10 40.98 -30.82 -9.42
C ALA A 10 39.74 -30.72 -10.33
N LEU A 11 38.77 -31.62 -10.13
CA LEU A 11 37.43 -31.50 -10.71
C LEU A 11 36.75 -30.25 -10.11
N ALA A 12 36.75 -29.14 -10.83
CA ALA A 12 35.87 -28.03 -10.58
C ALA A 12 34.44 -28.48 -10.90
N LEU A 13 33.70 -28.90 -9.88
CA LEU A 13 32.26 -29.12 -10.00
C LEU A 13 31.61 -27.78 -10.37
N PRO A 14 30.76 -27.73 -11.41
CA PRO A 14 30.03 -26.53 -11.70
C PRO A 14 29.11 -26.22 -10.50
N VAL A 15 29.35 -25.10 -9.82
CA VAL A 15 28.43 -24.57 -8.85
C VAL A 15 27.18 -24.14 -9.63
N HIS A 16 26.18 -25.01 -9.64
CA HIS A 16 24.87 -24.62 -10.16
C HIS A 16 24.36 -23.51 -9.28
N ALA A 17 24.21 -22.33 -9.85
CA ALA A 17 23.49 -21.24 -9.20
C ALA A 17 22.07 -21.74 -8.86
N ALA A 18 21.75 -21.85 -7.57
CA ALA A 18 20.45 -22.32 -7.14
C ALA A 18 19.41 -21.27 -7.51
N GLU A 19 18.36 -21.70 -8.21
CA GLU A 19 17.21 -20.84 -8.47
C GLU A 19 16.39 -20.73 -7.19
N GLN A 20 16.36 -19.53 -6.61
CA GLN A 20 15.57 -19.23 -5.42
C GLN A 20 14.26 -18.56 -5.82
N THR A 21 13.17 -18.91 -5.16
CA THR A 21 11.87 -18.26 -5.36
C THR A 21 11.49 -17.49 -4.09
N LEU A 22 11.10 -16.22 -4.25
CA LEU A 22 10.55 -15.38 -3.20
C LEU A 22 9.09 -15.03 -3.55
N LEU A 23 8.17 -15.19 -2.60
CA LEU A 23 6.78 -14.76 -2.74
C LEU A 23 6.52 -13.52 -1.88
N ASN A 24 6.03 -12.46 -2.52
CA ASN A 24 5.53 -11.24 -1.86
C ASN A 24 4.00 -11.23 -1.85
N ALA A 25 3.39 -11.22 -0.66
CA ALA A 25 1.96 -10.95 -0.50
C ALA A 25 1.76 -9.44 -0.34
N SER A 26 1.16 -8.81 -1.35
CA SER A 26 1.09 -7.36 -1.50
C SER A 26 -0.35 -6.85 -1.63
N TYR A 27 -0.62 -5.60 -1.26
CA TYR A 27 -1.93 -4.99 -1.49
C TYR A 27 -2.03 -4.41 -2.92
N ASP A 28 -3.28 -4.25 -3.41
CA ASP A 28 -3.59 -4.02 -4.83
C ASP A 28 -2.86 -2.84 -5.52
N PRO A 29 -2.77 -1.64 -4.93
CA PRO A 29 -2.22 -0.47 -5.61
C PRO A 29 -0.73 -0.56 -5.95
N THR A 30 -0.01 -1.54 -5.42
CA THR A 30 1.45 -1.68 -5.61
C THR A 30 1.85 -2.59 -6.77
N ARG A 31 0.92 -3.07 -7.60
CA ARG A 31 1.19 -4.02 -8.69
C ARG A 31 2.29 -3.55 -9.61
N GLU A 32 2.17 -2.34 -10.14
CA GLU A 32 3.07 -1.75 -11.09
C GLU A 32 4.43 -1.49 -10.44
N LEU A 33 4.42 -0.94 -9.23
CA LEU A 33 5.63 -0.71 -8.44
C LEU A 33 6.44 -2.01 -8.26
N TYR A 34 5.81 -3.06 -7.77
CA TYR A 34 6.54 -4.30 -7.49
C TYR A 34 6.94 -5.08 -8.75
N LYS A 35 6.29 -4.85 -9.88
CA LYS A 35 6.77 -5.33 -11.18
C LYS A 35 8.15 -4.73 -11.51
N ASP A 36 8.29 -3.42 -11.34
CA ASP A 36 9.53 -2.70 -11.62
C ASP A 36 10.62 -3.02 -10.57
N ILE A 37 10.25 -3.03 -9.29
CA ILE A 37 11.14 -3.42 -8.19
C ILE A 37 11.69 -4.83 -8.39
N ASN A 38 10.84 -5.79 -8.73
CA ASN A 38 11.26 -7.18 -8.95
C ASN A 38 12.27 -7.30 -10.08
N ALA A 39 12.04 -6.62 -11.20
CA ALA A 39 12.98 -6.63 -12.32
C ALA A 39 14.34 -6.03 -11.92
N ALA A 40 14.33 -4.91 -11.19
CA ALA A 40 15.54 -4.25 -10.73
C ALA A 40 16.28 -5.06 -9.67
N PHE A 41 15.55 -5.61 -8.68
CA PHE A 41 16.14 -6.43 -7.63
C PHE A 41 16.73 -7.72 -8.17
N ALA A 42 16.06 -8.44 -9.08
CA ALA A 42 16.59 -9.67 -9.68
C ALA A 42 17.92 -9.42 -10.39
N LYS A 43 18.06 -8.29 -11.09
CA LYS A 43 19.32 -7.89 -11.72
C LYS A 43 20.42 -7.57 -10.68
N ASP A 44 20.07 -6.80 -9.64
CA ASP A 44 20.98 -6.44 -8.56
C ASP A 44 21.43 -7.67 -7.76
N TRP A 45 20.49 -8.56 -7.41
CA TRP A 45 20.78 -9.81 -6.70
C TRP A 45 21.74 -10.68 -7.48
N LYS A 46 21.48 -10.90 -8.78
CA LYS A 46 22.37 -11.68 -9.64
C LYS A 46 23.77 -11.08 -9.73
N ALA A 47 23.88 -9.76 -9.82
CA ALA A 47 25.18 -9.08 -9.88
C ALA A 47 25.99 -9.24 -8.60
N ARG A 48 25.32 -9.26 -7.43
CA ARG A 48 25.97 -9.34 -6.10
C ARG A 48 26.23 -10.78 -5.63
N SER A 49 25.33 -11.71 -5.91
CA SER A 49 25.39 -13.08 -5.38
C SER A 49 25.81 -14.11 -6.42
N GLY A 50 25.63 -13.83 -7.72
CA GLY A 50 25.74 -14.80 -8.80
C GLY A 50 24.48 -15.66 -8.99
N ASP A 51 23.53 -15.65 -8.03
CA ASP A 51 22.33 -16.48 -8.04
C ASP A 51 21.21 -15.84 -8.85
N THR A 52 20.33 -16.69 -9.39
CA THR A 52 19.11 -16.25 -10.06
C THR A 52 17.92 -16.35 -9.07
N VAL A 53 17.03 -15.36 -9.10
CA VAL A 53 15.83 -15.34 -8.27
C VAL A 53 14.56 -15.19 -9.11
N VAL A 54 13.54 -15.98 -8.77
CA VAL A 54 12.17 -15.82 -9.28
C VAL A 54 11.33 -15.10 -8.23
N LEU A 55 10.86 -13.91 -8.56
CA LEU A 55 10.05 -13.08 -7.67
C LEU A 55 8.58 -13.22 -8.07
N ARG A 56 7.79 -13.81 -7.17
CA ARG A 56 6.35 -14.03 -7.34
C ARG A 56 5.57 -13.06 -6.47
N GLN A 57 4.36 -12.74 -6.91
CA GLN A 57 3.48 -11.82 -6.20
C GLN A 57 2.06 -12.35 -6.09
N SER A 58 1.46 -12.12 -4.92
CA SER A 58 0.03 -12.24 -4.70
C SER A 58 -0.51 -10.83 -4.38
N HIS A 59 -1.49 -10.35 -5.15
CA HIS A 59 -2.09 -9.03 -4.96
C HIS A 59 -3.55 -9.13 -4.56
N GLY A 60 -3.99 -8.28 -3.65
CA GLY A 60 -5.37 -8.21 -3.19
C GLY A 60 -5.58 -7.10 -2.16
N GLY A 61 -6.77 -7.02 -1.58
CA GLY A 61 -7.01 -6.14 -0.44
C GLY A 61 -6.08 -6.49 0.72
N SER A 62 -5.50 -5.48 1.39
CA SER A 62 -4.44 -5.66 2.39
C SER A 62 -4.83 -6.64 3.51
N GLY A 63 -5.98 -6.46 4.15
CA GLY A 63 -6.47 -7.39 5.17
C GLY A 63 -6.73 -8.80 4.64
N LYS A 64 -7.14 -8.93 3.35
CA LYS A 64 -7.31 -10.23 2.70
C LYS A 64 -5.96 -10.93 2.48
N GLN A 65 -4.91 -10.19 2.10
CA GLN A 65 -3.56 -10.72 1.95
C GLN A 65 -2.97 -11.14 3.32
N GLY A 66 -3.13 -10.31 4.35
CA GLY A 66 -2.73 -10.68 5.71
C GLY A 66 -3.41 -11.96 6.19
N ARG A 67 -4.71 -12.08 5.96
CA ARG A 67 -5.47 -13.30 6.28
C ARG A 67 -4.96 -14.51 5.50
N ALA A 68 -4.70 -14.38 4.20
CA ALA A 68 -4.17 -15.48 3.39
C ALA A 68 -2.83 -16.01 3.94
N VAL A 69 -1.94 -15.12 4.45
CA VAL A 69 -0.68 -15.52 5.09
C VAL A 69 -0.96 -16.26 6.40
N ILE A 70 -1.89 -15.78 7.23
CA ILE A 70 -2.31 -16.46 8.47
C ILE A 70 -2.86 -17.86 8.16
N ASP A 71 -3.64 -17.99 7.08
CA ASP A 71 -4.28 -19.23 6.65
C ASP A 71 -3.33 -20.17 5.87
N GLY A 72 -2.03 -19.83 5.74
CA GLY A 72 -1.00 -20.73 5.22
C GLY A 72 -0.42 -20.36 3.85
N LEU A 73 -0.72 -19.17 3.28
CA LEU A 73 0.02 -18.70 2.12
C LEU A 73 1.50 -18.50 2.49
N ALA A 74 2.38 -19.32 1.92
CA ALA A 74 3.81 -19.32 2.20
C ALA A 74 4.53 -18.10 1.57
N ALA A 75 4.11 -16.88 1.96
CA ALA A 75 4.74 -15.65 1.53
C ALA A 75 6.01 -15.39 2.35
N ASP A 76 7.12 -15.12 1.68
CA ASP A 76 8.40 -14.79 2.31
C ASP A 76 8.39 -13.39 2.90
N VAL A 77 7.72 -12.47 2.21
CA VAL A 77 7.55 -11.09 2.62
C VAL A 77 6.12 -10.62 2.44
N VAL A 78 5.73 -9.64 3.24
CA VAL A 78 4.46 -8.93 3.10
C VAL A 78 4.71 -7.46 2.86
N THR A 79 3.94 -6.85 1.96
CA THR A 79 3.97 -5.43 1.63
C THR A 79 2.55 -4.91 1.62
N LEU A 80 2.05 -4.55 2.80
CA LEU A 80 0.64 -4.32 3.07
C LEU A 80 0.34 -2.81 3.22
N ALA A 81 -0.95 -2.47 3.24
CA ALA A 81 -1.36 -1.07 3.38
C ALA A 81 -1.29 -0.54 4.81
N LEU A 82 -1.34 -1.44 5.81
CA LEU A 82 -1.52 -1.10 7.22
C LEU A 82 -0.59 -1.91 8.11
N ALA A 83 -0.01 -1.27 9.12
CA ALA A 83 0.72 -1.99 10.17
C ALA A 83 -0.18 -2.99 10.90
N TYR A 84 -1.46 -2.68 11.11
CA TYR A 84 -2.42 -3.59 11.74
C TYR A 84 -2.51 -4.96 11.04
N ASP A 85 -2.46 -4.99 9.71
CA ASP A 85 -2.56 -6.25 8.97
C ASP A 85 -1.29 -7.12 9.16
N ILE A 86 -0.12 -6.49 9.36
CA ILE A 86 1.15 -7.18 9.70
C ILE A 86 1.14 -7.59 11.18
N ASP A 87 0.64 -6.73 12.07
CA ASP A 87 0.49 -7.04 13.50
C ASP A 87 -0.42 -8.27 13.70
N ALA A 88 -1.46 -8.42 12.89
CA ALA A 88 -2.31 -9.61 12.92
C ALA A 88 -1.53 -10.88 12.55
N ILE A 89 -0.62 -10.83 11.57
CA ILE A 89 0.27 -11.94 11.21
C ILE A 89 1.22 -12.24 12.38
N ALA A 90 1.78 -11.20 13.02
CA ALA A 90 2.65 -11.33 14.20
C ALA A 90 1.92 -11.96 15.38
N ALA A 91 0.67 -11.58 15.64
CA ALA A 91 -0.17 -12.14 16.70
C ALA A 91 -0.40 -13.66 16.54
N HIS A 92 -0.33 -14.19 15.31
CA HIS A 92 -0.35 -15.63 15.01
C HIS A 92 1.05 -16.27 15.08
N GLY A 93 2.06 -15.53 15.54
CA GLY A 93 3.42 -16.02 15.76
C GLY A 93 4.17 -16.34 14.46
N LEU A 94 3.81 -15.76 13.32
CA LEU A 94 4.45 -15.99 12.03
C LEU A 94 5.64 -15.06 11.78
N LEU A 95 5.72 -13.93 12.49
CA LEU A 95 6.84 -13.00 12.47
C LEU A 95 7.01 -12.31 13.84
N ASP A 96 8.19 -11.71 14.07
CA ASP A 96 8.51 -11.02 15.32
C ASP A 96 7.60 -9.79 15.51
N PRO A 97 6.94 -9.60 16.67
CA PRO A 97 6.11 -8.42 16.92
C PRO A 97 6.88 -7.08 16.89
N ARG A 98 8.20 -7.10 16.94
CA ARG A 98 9.07 -5.91 16.77
C ARG A 98 9.49 -5.68 15.31
N TRP A 99 8.78 -6.24 14.34
CA TRP A 99 9.09 -6.17 12.90
C TRP A 99 9.34 -4.74 12.39
N GLN A 100 8.65 -3.74 12.93
CA GLN A 100 8.82 -2.33 12.54
C GLN A 100 10.22 -1.77 12.84
N GLN A 101 10.94 -2.36 13.80
CA GLN A 101 12.29 -1.90 14.18
C GLN A 101 13.39 -2.46 13.28
N ARG A 102 13.06 -3.37 12.36
CA ARG A 102 14.05 -4.05 11.50
C ARG A 102 14.48 -3.25 10.29
N LEU A 103 13.69 -2.25 9.90
CA LEU A 103 13.92 -1.42 8.72
C LEU A 103 13.69 0.06 9.04
N PRO A 104 14.29 0.99 8.26
CA PRO A 104 14.09 2.42 8.46
C PRO A 104 12.62 2.85 8.39
N HIS A 105 12.31 3.99 9.01
CA HIS A 105 10.97 4.60 8.98
C HIS A 105 9.85 3.65 9.44
N ASN A 106 10.08 2.88 10.52
CA ASN A 106 9.14 1.87 11.01
C ASN A 106 8.75 0.85 9.93
N ALA A 107 9.75 0.40 9.15
CA ALA A 107 9.58 -0.51 8.01
C ALA A 107 8.66 0.03 6.89
N THR A 108 8.66 1.35 6.68
CA THR A 108 7.87 2.03 5.65
C THR A 108 8.79 2.62 4.59
N PRO A 109 9.00 1.94 3.44
CA PRO A 109 9.96 2.38 2.42
C PRO A 109 9.46 3.54 1.55
N TYR A 110 8.17 3.81 1.55
CA TYR A 110 7.52 4.89 0.80
C TYR A 110 6.22 5.32 1.50
N SER A 111 5.72 6.48 1.13
CA SER A 111 4.42 6.96 1.58
C SER A 111 3.51 7.34 0.42
N SER A 112 2.26 7.59 0.71
CA SER A 112 1.25 8.12 -0.19
C SER A 112 0.28 9.00 0.60
N THR A 113 -0.75 9.48 -0.04
CA THR A 113 -1.84 10.21 0.61
C THR A 113 -3.14 9.95 -0.14
N ILE A 114 -4.23 10.51 0.38
CA ILE A 114 -5.55 10.38 -0.22
C ILE A 114 -5.89 11.67 -0.94
N VAL A 115 -6.31 11.51 -2.19
CA VAL A 115 -6.74 12.57 -3.10
C VAL A 115 -8.08 12.20 -3.74
N PHE A 116 -8.63 13.08 -4.56
CA PHE A 116 -9.82 12.79 -5.34
C PHE A 116 -9.47 12.67 -6.82
N LEU A 117 -10.07 11.70 -7.48
CA LEU A 117 -10.10 11.61 -8.93
C LEU A 117 -11.52 11.96 -9.39
N VAL A 118 -11.65 12.96 -10.25
CA VAL A 118 -12.94 13.45 -10.76
C VAL A 118 -13.00 13.32 -12.28
N ARG A 119 -14.19 13.39 -12.85
CA ARG A 119 -14.38 13.44 -14.28
C ARG A 119 -13.76 14.71 -14.86
N LYS A 120 -13.30 14.66 -16.10
CA LYS A 120 -12.72 15.83 -16.79
C LYS A 120 -13.65 17.03 -16.73
N GLY A 121 -13.06 18.20 -16.43
CA GLY A 121 -13.78 19.45 -16.25
C GLY A 121 -14.55 19.57 -14.93
N ASN A 122 -14.39 18.58 -14.06
CA ASN A 122 -14.98 18.57 -12.70
C ASN A 122 -16.45 19.02 -12.65
N PRO A 123 -17.37 18.34 -13.34
CA PRO A 123 -18.75 18.83 -13.54
C PRO A 123 -19.55 18.97 -12.26
N LYS A 124 -19.11 18.34 -11.17
CA LYS A 124 -19.73 18.48 -9.84
C LYS A 124 -19.06 19.55 -8.98
N GLY A 125 -18.00 20.22 -9.47
CA GLY A 125 -17.27 21.23 -8.72
C GLY A 125 -16.76 20.70 -7.38
N ILE A 126 -16.06 19.57 -7.40
CA ILE A 126 -15.44 18.95 -6.21
C ILE A 126 -14.09 19.61 -5.99
N HIS A 127 -13.90 20.27 -4.87
CA HIS A 127 -12.65 20.96 -4.51
C HIS A 127 -12.10 20.47 -3.18
N ASP A 128 -12.95 20.01 -2.26
CA ASP A 128 -12.54 19.57 -0.94
C ASP A 128 -13.49 18.50 -0.38
N TRP A 129 -13.14 17.91 0.75
CA TRP A 129 -13.93 16.90 1.48
C TRP A 129 -15.39 17.32 1.72
N ALA A 130 -15.64 18.60 2.02
CA ALA A 130 -16.99 19.11 2.24
C ALA A 130 -17.91 18.92 1.02
N ASP A 131 -17.38 18.91 -0.18
CA ASP A 131 -18.14 18.71 -1.41
C ASP A 131 -18.67 17.29 -1.57
N LEU A 132 -17.98 16.31 -0.95
CA LEU A 132 -18.34 14.89 -1.03
C LEU A 132 -19.63 14.55 -0.29
N VAL A 133 -20.07 15.42 0.62
CA VAL A 133 -21.29 15.23 1.42
C VAL A 133 -22.50 16.01 0.87
N ARG A 134 -22.34 16.68 -0.28
CA ARG A 134 -23.45 17.39 -0.94
C ARG A 134 -24.44 16.39 -1.52
N PRO A 135 -25.75 16.67 -1.48
CA PRO A 135 -26.76 15.84 -2.16
C PRO A 135 -26.46 15.72 -3.66
N GLY A 136 -26.63 14.53 -4.20
CA GLY A 136 -26.46 14.25 -5.63
C GLY A 136 -24.99 14.13 -6.09
N VAL A 137 -24.04 14.03 -5.17
CA VAL A 137 -22.64 13.64 -5.45
C VAL A 137 -22.49 12.15 -5.19
N ALA A 138 -22.17 11.35 -6.21
CA ALA A 138 -21.91 9.93 -6.07
C ALA A 138 -20.43 9.67 -5.82
N VAL A 139 -20.10 9.18 -4.62
CA VAL A 139 -18.73 8.94 -4.15
C VAL A 139 -18.37 7.46 -4.32
N ILE A 140 -17.24 7.18 -4.94
CA ILE A 140 -16.68 5.82 -5.02
C ILE A 140 -15.51 5.70 -4.05
N THR A 141 -15.55 4.64 -3.25
CA THR A 141 -14.48 4.25 -2.32
C THR A 141 -14.59 2.75 -2.04
N PRO A 142 -13.49 2.04 -1.78
CA PRO A 142 -13.58 0.62 -1.43
C PRO A 142 -14.08 0.41 0.01
N ASN A 143 -14.37 -0.85 0.34
CA ASN A 143 -14.91 -1.26 1.64
C ASN A 143 -13.82 -1.33 2.72
N PRO A 144 -13.90 -0.59 3.82
CA PRO A 144 -12.94 -0.63 4.93
C PRO A 144 -12.84 -1.98 5.67
N LYS A 145 -13.84 -2.86 5.51
CA LYS A 145 -13.78 -4.21 6.10
C LYS A 145 -12.84 -5.16 5.33
N THR A 146 -12.56 -4.86 4.05
CA THR A 146 -11.76 -5.75 3.18
C THR A 146 -10.53 -5.08 2.59
N SER A 147 -10.52 -3.75 2.49
CA SER A 147 -9.47 -2.95 1.87
C SER A 147 -8.75 -2.08 2.89
N GLY A 148 -7.45 -2.30 3.04
CA GLY A 148 -6.61 -1.40 3.84
C GLY A 148 -6.56 0.02 3.26
N GLY A 149 -6.56 0.15 1.92
CA GLY A 149 -6.65 1.46 1.27
C GLY A 149 -7.92 2.23 1.66
N ALA A 150 -9.05 1.54 1.80
CA ALA A 150 -10.31 2.13 2.24
C ALA A 150 -10.25 2.63 3.69
N ARG A 151 -9.48 1.98 4.56
CA ARG A 151 -9.28 2.46 5.94
C ARG A 151 -8.54 3.78 5.97
N TRP A 152 -7.56 3.97 5.10
CA TRP A 152 -6.89 5.25 4.92
C TRP A 152 -7.85 6.31 4.36
N ASN A 153 -8.68 5.98 3.36
CA ASN A 153 -9.70 6.89 2.83
C ASN A 153 -10.69 7.35 3.92
N TYR A 154 -11.18 6.40 4.72
CA TYR A 154 -12.07 6.66 5.84
C TYR A 154 -11.42 7.57 6.90
N LEU A 155 -10.18 7.26 7.31
CA LEU A 155 -9.47 8.05 8.31
C LEU A 155 -9.07 9.43 7.79
N ALA A 156 -8.82 9.58 6.48
CA ALA A 156 -8.61 10.87 5.85
C ALA A 156 -9.88 11.77 5.96
N ALA A 157 -11.04 11.19 5.64
CA ALA A 157 -12.32 11.89 5.77
C ALA A 157 -12.68 12.21 7.22
N TYR A 158 -12.46 11.25 8.13
CA TYR A 158 -12.66 11.43 9.56
C TYR A 158 -11.75 12.53 10.13
N GLY A 159 -10.47 12.48 9.81
CA GLY A 159 -9.45 13.43 10.25
C GLY A 159 -9.70 14.84 9.70
N TYR A 160 -10.16 14.97 8.46
CA TYR A 160 -10.59 16.24 7.92
C TYR A 160 -11.69 16.87 8.78
N ALA A 161 -12.76 16.12 9.05
CA ALA A 161 -13.92 16.64 9.81
C ALA A 161 -13.56 16.93 11.29
N LEU A 162 -12.72 16.10 11.89
CA LEU A 162 -12.23 16.28 13.26
C LEU A 162 -11.42 17.58 13.41
N ARG A 163 -10.70 17.98 12.37
CA ARG A 163 -9.77 19.12 12.36
C ARG A 163 -10.42 20.44 11.87
N GLN A 164 -11.72 20.44 11.57
CA GLN A 164 -12.44 21.68 11.27
C GLN A 164 -12.63 22.55 12.52
N PRO A 165 -12.82 23.86 12.40
CA PRO A 165 -13.16 24.73 13.55
C PRO A 165 -14.34 24.15 14.32
N GLY A 166 -14.16 23.92 15.63
CA GLY A 166 -15.17 23.26 16.47
C GLY A 166 -15.35 21.75 16.24
N GLY A 167 -14.48 21.15 15.42
CA GLY A 167 -14.51 19.72 15.10
C GLY A 167 -14.29 18.84 16.34
N ASN A 168 -15.04 17.75 16.40
CA ASN A 168 -14.95 16.74 17.45
C ASN A 168 -15.44 15.38 16.91
N ALA A 169 -15.37 14.34 17.73
CA ALA A 169 -15.75 12.97 17.31
C ALA A 169 -17.22 12.89 16.83
N ALA A 170 -18.14 13.67 17.44
CA ALA A 170 -19.55 13.67 17.03
C ALA A 170 -19.74 14.31 15.64
N SER A 171 -19.10 15.46 15.39
CA SER A 171 -19.16 16.12 14.08
C SER A 171 -18.48 15.28 12.99
N ALA A 172 -17.34 14.64 13.30
CA ALA A 172 -16.67 13.74 12.38
C ALA A 172 -17.51 12.49 12.05
N ARG A 173 -18.19 11.90 13.03
CA ARG A 173 -19.18 10.85 12.82
C ARG A 173 -20.33 11.28 11.91
N ALA A 174 -20.89 12.45 12.16
CA ALA A 174 -21.97 13.01 11.34
C ALA A 174 -21.53 13.27 9.89
N PHE A 175 -20.31 13.74 9.71
CA PHE A 175 -19.70 13.92 8.40
C PHE A 175 -19.56 12.59 7.64
N LEU A 176 -18.98 11.57 8.27
CA LEU A 176 -18.83 10.24 7.67
C LEU A 176 -20.19 9.63 7.31
N LYS A 177 -21.21 9.79 8.16
CA LYS A 177 -22.58 9.33 7.85
C LYS A 177 -23.09 9.92 6.54
N LYS A 178 -22.92 11.23 6.34
CA LYS A 178 -23.30 11.91 5.09
C LYS A 178 -22.47 11.44 3.91
N LEU A 179 -21.15 11.25 4.09
CA LEU A 179 -20.26 10.78 3.05
C LEU A 179 -20.65 9.39 2.58
N TYR A 180 -20.84 8.43 3.50
CA TYR A 180 -21.20 7.06 3.16
C TYR A 180 -22.65 6.92 2.64
N ALA A 181 -23.55 7.86 2.94
CA ALA A 181 -24.86 7.96 2.30
C ALA A 181 -24.75 8.28 0.80
N ASN A 182 -23.68 8.90 0.36
CA ASN A 182 -23.36 9.20 -1.03
C ASN A 182 -22.57 8.09 -1.76
N VAL A 183 -22.27 6.97 -1.08
CA VAL A 183 -21.50 5.86 -1.65
C VAL A 183 -22.45 4.78 -2.18
N PRO A 184 -22.64 4.68 -3.50
CA PRO A 184 -23.58 3.72 -4.09
C PRO A 184 -23.02 2.28 -4.11
N VAL A 185 -21.70 2.13 -4.09
CA VAL A 185 -21.02 0.84 -4.24
C VAL A 185 -19.77 0.82 -3.37
N LEU A 186 -19.51 -0.29 -2.67
CA LEU A 186 -18.29 -0.57 -1.94
C LEU A 186 -17.55 -1.75 -2.57
N ASP A 187 -16.53 -1.48 -3.36
CA ASP A 187 -15.68 -2.51 -3.94
C ASP A 187 -14.78 -3.18 -2.88
N ALA A 188 -14.39 -4.43 -3.12
CA ALA A 188 -13.61 -5.21 -2.17
C ALA A 188 -12.17 -4.68 -1.96
N GLY A 189 -11.64 -3.90 -2.91
CA GLY A 189 -10.27 -3.36 -2.89
C GLY A 189 -10.14 -2.06 -3.67
N ALA A 190 -9.01 -1.35 -3.48
CA ALA A 190 -8.77 -0.05 -4.10
C ALA A 190 -8.79 -0.12 -5.64
N ARG A 191 -8.14 -1.13 -6.25
CA ARG A 191 -8.17 -1.33 -7.70
C ARG A 191 -9.59 -1.58 -8.23
N GLY A 192 -10.44 -2.29 -7.49
CA GLY A 192 -11.85 -2.49 -7.83
C GLY A 192 -12.60 -1.16 -7.88
N ALA A 193 -12.40 -0.28 -6.90
CA ALA A 193 -12.99 1.05 -6.87
C ALA A 193 -12.52 1.93 -8.04
N THR A 194 -11.21 1.86 -8.37
CA THR A 194 -10.66 2.53 -9.55
C THR A 194 -11.33 2.03 -10.83
N THR A 195 -11.46 0.72 -11.02
CA THR A 195 -12.16 0.12 -12.18
C THR A 195 -13.62 0.55 -12.23
N THR A 196 -14.34 0.54 -11.10
CA THR A 196 -15.73 1.00 -11.02
C THR A 196 -15.86 2.45 -11.45
N PHE A 197 -14.99 3.33 -10.99
CA PHE A 197 -15.00 4.73 -11.37
C PHE A 197 -14.53 4.92 -12.82
N VAL A 198 -13.33 4.46 -13.16
CA VAL A 198 -12.64 4.79 -14.41
C VAL A 198 -13.23 4.05 -15.61
N GLU A 199 -13.38 2.72 -15.52
CA GLU A 199 -13.77 1.88 -16.65
C GLU A 199 -15.27 1.76 -16.78
N ARG A 200 -15.99 1.57 -15.66
CA ARG A 200 -17.47 1.41 -15.67
C ARG A 200 -18.21 2.74 -15.68
N GLY A 201 -17.53 3.86 -15.48
CA GLY A 201 -18.13 5.19 -15.51
C GLY A 201 -19.06 5.51 -14.35
N ILE A 202 -19.02 4.75 -13.24
CA ILE A 202 -19.90 4.91 -12.10
C ILE A 202 -19.30 5.95 -11.13
N GLY A 203 -20.14 6.84 -10.60
CA GLY A 203 -19.77 7.87 -9.63
C GLY A 203 -19.24 9.17 -10.25
N ASP A 204 -19.26 10.21 -9.45
CA ASP A 204 -18.79 11.56 -9.78
C ASP A 204 -17.37 11.80 -9.30
N VAL A 205 -16.99 11.18 -8.18
CA VAL A 205 -15.68 11.30 -7.55
C VAL A 205 -15.24 9.97 -6.96
N LEU A 206 -13.95 9.63 -7.14
CA LEU A 206 -13.28 8.53 -6.47
C LEU A 206 -12.38 9.09 -5.38
N ILE A 207 -12.55 8.63 -4.14
CA ILE A 207 -11.56 8.82 -3.08
C ILE A 207 -10.47 7.80 -3.34
N ALA A 208 -9.30 8.26 -3.78
CA ALA A 208 -8.21 7.43 -4.26
C ALA A 208 -6.92 7.66 -3.49
N TRP A 209 -6.06 6.66 -3.51
CA TRP A 209 -4.65 6.86 -3.22
C TRP A 209 -4.02 7.69 -4.34
N GLU A 210 -3.08 8.56 -3.98
CA GLU A 210 -2.41 9.48 -4.90
C GLU A 210 -1.77 8.76 -6.09
N ASN A 211 -1.09 7.63 -5.84
CA ASN A 211 -0.49 6.82 -6.91
C ASN A 211 -1.54 6.24 -7.87
N GLU A 212 -2.68 5.76 -7.37
CA GLU A 212 -3.77 5.26 -8.23
C GLU A 212 -4.38 6.36 -9.10
N ALA A 213 -4.56 7.56 -8.53
CA ALA A 213 -5.09 8.70 -9.27
C ALA A 213 -4.12 9.15 -10.37
N LEU A 214 -2.84 9.29 -10.05
CA LEU A 214 -1.80 9.70 -11.03
C LEU A 214 -1.59 8.64 -12.11
N LEU A 215 -1.61 7.34 -11.74
CA LEU A 215 -1.53 6.24 -12.70
C LEU A 215 -2.74 6.24 -13.64
N SER A 216 -3.94 6.43 -13.11
CA SER A 216 -5.17 6.51 -13.92
C SER A 216 -5.11 7.65 -14.94
N ILE A 217 -4.62 8.83 -14.56
CA ILE A 217 -4.43 9.97 -15.47
C ILE A 217 -3.41 9.62 -16.57
N LYS A 218 -2.30 8.95 -16.19
CA LYS A 218 -1.28 8.53 -17.17
C LYS A 218 -1.81 7.52 -18.18
N GLU A 219 -2.60 6.53 -17.71
CA GLU A 219 -3.09 5.43 -18.55
C GLU A 219 -4.27 5.85 -19.45
N LEU A 220 -5.19 6.65 -18.92
CA LEU A 220 -6.39 7.07 -19.66
C LEU A 220 -6.18 8.32 -20.48
N GLY A 221 -5.15 9.10 -20.17
CA GLY A 221 -4.93 10.43 -20.69
C GLY A 221 -5.65 11.54 -19.89
N PRO A 222 -5.13 12.77 -19.99
CA PRO A 222 -5.60 13.92 -19.21
C PRO A 222 -7.02 14.40 -19.57
N ASP A 223 -7.59 13.84 -20.65
CA ASP A 223 -8.91 14.24 -21.17
C ASP A 223 -10.07 13.43 -20.59
N LYS A 224 -9.81 12.47 -19.71
CA LYS A 224 -10.85 11.61 -19.13
C LYS A 224 -11.14 11.92 -17.66
N VAL A 225 -10.08 12.10 -16.90
CA VAL A 225 -10.13 12.32 -15.45
C VAL A 225 -9.10 13.36 -15.04
N GLU A 226 -9.30 13.98 -13.89
CA GLU A 226 -8.35 14.91 -13.28
C GLU A 226 -8.27 14.72 -11.77
N LEU A 227 -7.09 15.03 -11.22
CA LEU A 227 -6.81 14.94 -9.81
C LEU A 227 -7.23 16.25 -9.12
N VAL A 228 -7.93 16.11 -8.01
CA VAL A 228 -8.23 17.19 -7.07
C VAL A 228 -7.51 16.89 -5.75
N ALA A 229 -6.63 17.79 -5.35
CA ALA A 229 -5.93 17.73 -4.06
C ALA A 229 -6.80 18.43 -3.01
N PRO A 230 -7.25 17.75 -1.95
CA PRO A 230 -8.05 18.39 -0.89
C PRO A 230 -7.20 19.35 -0.05
N SER A 231 -7.85 20.21 0.73
CA SER A 231 -7.17 21.19 1.61
C SER A 231 -6.23 20.54 2.63
N GLN A 232 -6.53 19.33 3.05
CA GLN A 232 -5.70 18.49 3.92
C GLN A 232 -6.04 17.01 3.72
N SER A 233 -5.06 16.15 4.00
CA SER A 233 -5.22 14.70 3.88
C SER A 233 -4.36 13.97 4.89
N ILE A 234 -4.44 12.63 4.92
CA ILE A 234 -3.66 11.79 5.81
C ILE A 234 -2.36 11.32 5.15
N LEU A 235 -1.26 11.29 5.92
CA LEU A 235 -0.03 10.62 5.52
C LEU A 235 -0.25 9.11 5.61
N ALA A 236 -0.29 8.44 4.46
CA ALA A 236 -0.42 6.99 4.38
C ALA A 236 0.97 6.36 4.30
N GLU A 237 1.26 5.46 5.25
CA GLU A 237 2.56 4.83 5.45
C GLU A 237 2.43 3.30 5.33
N PRO A 238 2.47 2.74 4.10
CA PRO A 238 2.34 1.30 3.89
C PRO A 238 3.62 0.57 4.28
N PRO A 239 3.54 -0.37 5.25
CA PRO A 239 4.70 -1.06 5.79
C PRO A 239 5.02 -2.36 5.06
N VAL A 240 6.24 -2.85 5.31
CA VAL A 240 6.75 -4.12 4.80
C VAL A 240 7.36 -4.97 5.91
N ALA A 241 7.28 -6.30 5.81
CA ALA A 241 7.91 -7.19 6.77
C ALA A 241 8.29 -8.54 6.17
N VAL A 242 9.32 -9.18 6.76
CA VAL A 242 9.66 -10.58 6.50
C VAL A 242 8.73 -11.47 7.32
N VAL A 243 8.22 -12.56 6.72
CA VAL A 243 7.44 -13.58 7.44
C VAL A 243 8.39 -14.64 7.97
N ASP A 244 8.85 -14.46 9.21
CA ASP A 244 9.96 -15.21 9.80
C ASP A 244 9.84 -16.73 9.69
N LYS A 245 8.69 -17.30 10.08
CA LYS A 245 8.48 -18.75 10.02
C LYS A 245 8.59 -19.30 8.60
N VAL A 246 8.11 -18.56 7.62
CA VAL A 246 8.15 -18.99 6.22
C VAL A 246 9.57 -18.96 5.68
N VAL A 247 10.30 -17.87 5.89
CA VAL A 247 11.67 -17.75 5.38
C VAL A 247 12.64 -18.72 6.04
N ASP A 248 12.42 -19.05 7.33
CA ASP A 248 13.23 -20.05 8.04
C ASP A 248 12.97 -21.46 7.52
N GLN A 249 11.70 -21.81 7.30
CA GLN A 249 11.33 -23.12 6.73
C GLN A 249 11.82 -23.28 5.28
N ARG A 250 11.82 -22.21 4.51
CA ARG A 250 12.22 -22.24 3.09
C ARG A 250 13.70 -21.96 2.85
N GLY A 251 14.44 -21.53 3.87
CA GLY A 251 15.84 -21.12 3.73
C GLY A 251 16.04 -19.84 2.90
N THR A 252 14.99 -18.98 2.82
CA THR A 252 14.97 -17.77 1.99
C THR A 252 15.24 -16.49 2.77
N ARG A 253 15.58 -16.56 4.07
CA ARG A 253 15.75 -15.39 4.96
C ARG A 253 16.68 -14.34 4.38
N LYS A 254 17.89 -14.73 3.96
CA LYS A 254 18.88 -13.80 3.39
C LYS A 254 18.34 -13.07 2.16
N LEU A 255 17.63 -13.79 1.29
CA LEU A 255 17.02 -13.24 0.10
C LEU A 255 15.88 -12.26 0.45
N ALA A 256 14.99 -12.64 1.38
CA ALA A 256 13.87 -11.81 1.82
C ALA A 256 14.30 -10.51 2.50
N GLU A 257 15.30 -10.59 3.38
CA GLU A 257 15.89 -9.41 4.03
C GLU A 257 16.58 -8.49 3.02
N ALA A 258 17.32 -9.05 2.07
CA ALA A 258 17.96 -8.28 0.99
C ALA A 258 16.91 -7.61 0.08
N TYR A 259 15.79 -8.30 -0.21
CA TYR A 259 14.70 -7.75 -1.02
C TYR A 259 14.04 -6.55 -0.35
N LEU A 260 13.74 -6.62 0.95
CA LEU A 260 13.15 -5.49 1.67
C LEU A 260 14.16 -4.36 1.88
N ALA A 261 15.43 -4.67 2.14
CA ALA A 261 16.48 -3.65 2.25
C ALA A 261 16.71 -2.91 0.91
N PHE A 262 16.56 -3.59 -0.21
CA PHE A 262 16.66 -2.98 -1.55
C PHE A 262 15.68 -1.83 -1.74
N LEU A 263 14.49 -1.88 -1.13
CA LEU A 263 13.47 -0.83 -1.23
C LEU A 263 13.95 0.55 -0.73
N TYR A 264 15.01 0.59 0.10
CA TYR A 264 15.59 1.81 0.64
C TYR A 264 16.82 2.31 -0.14
N THR A 265 17.20 1.63 -1.21
CA THR A 265 18.30 2.09 -2.10
C THR A 265 17.81 3.21 -3.02
N ASP A 266 18.73 4.09 -3.45
CA ASP A 266 18.42 5.17 -4.40
C ASP A 266 17.75 4.65 -5.67
N ALA A 267 18.19 3.50 -6.18
CA ALA A 267 17.62 2.87 -7.38
C ALA A 267 16.16 2.44 -7.17
N ALA A 268 15.83 1.81 -6.05
CA ALA A 268 14.47 1.44 -5.73
C ALA A 268 13.59 2.66 -5.42
N GLN A 269 14.13 3.64 -4.72
CA GLN A 269 13.42 4.89 -4.40
C GLN A 269 13.08 5.70 -5.65
N ASP A 270 13.94 5.66 -6.68
CA ASP A 270 13.65 6.25 -8.00
C ASP A 270 12.48 5.52 -8.69
N LEU A 271 12.44 4.19 -8.62
CA LEU A 271 11.30 3.40 -9.12
C LEU A 271 10.01 3.66 -8.30
N ILE A 272 10.12 3.81 -7.00
CA ILE A 272 9.01 4.19 -6.11
C ILE A 272 8.40 5.51 -6.58
N ALA A 273 9.23 6.54 -6.83
CA ALA A 273 8.77 7.83 -7.32
C ALA A 273 8.15 7.74 -8.73
N LYS A 274 8.75 6.98 -9.65
CA LYS A 274 8.21 6.76 -11.01
C LYS A 274 6.85 6.05 -11.02
N ASN A 275 6.57 5.29 -9.96
CA ASN A 275 5.27 4.64 -9.73
C ASN A 275 4.35 5.48 -8.82
N TYR A 276 4.63 6.79 -8.70
CA TYR A 276 3.81 7.77 -8.00
C TYR A 276 3.66 7.56 -6.49
N TYR A 277 4.58 6.83 -5.87
CA TYR A 277 4.72 6.82 -4.41
C TYR A 277 5.75 7.85 -3.98
N ARG A 278 5.54 8.46 -2.82
CA ARG A 278 6.45 9.46 -2.25
C ARG A 278 7.66 8.76 -1.63
N PRO A 279 8.87 8.97 -2.18
CA PRO A 279 10.07 8.32 -1.67
C PRO A 279 10.50 8.87 -0.32
N THR A 280 11.16 8.02 0.49
CA THR A 280 11.67 8.40 1.82
C THR A 280 13.11 8.94 1.78
N VAL A 281 13.87 8.66 0.72
CA VAL A 281 15.23 9.20 0.55
C VAL A 281 15.17 10.65 0.10
N PRO A 282 15.68 11.63 0.91
CA PRO A 282 15.49 13.07 0.65
C PRO A 282 16.04 13.54 -0.70
N ALA A 283 17.15 12.97 -1.16
CA ALA A 283 17.73 13.32 -2.46
C ALA A 283 16.82 12.92 -3.62
N VAL A 284 16.18 11.75 -3.52
CA VAL A 284 15.21 11.27 -4.51
C VAL A 284 13.93 12.10 -4.40
N ALA A 285 13.41 12.32 -3.20
CA ALA A 285 12.19 13.11 -2.98
C ALA A 285 12.27 14.49 -3.64
N ARG A 286 13.41 15.18 -3.52
CA ARG A 286 13.63 16.49 -4.17
C ARG A 286 13.59 16.42 -5.70
N ARG A 287 14.07 15.32 -6.32
CA ARG A 287 14.01 15.15 -7.79
C ARG A 287 12.58 15.06 -8.33
N TYR A 288 11.66 14.52 -7.51
CA TYR A 288 10.28 14.25 -7.88
C TYR A 288 9.26 15.16 -7.21
N GLU A 289 9.68 16.21 -6.48
CA GLU A 289 8.76 17.08 -5.72
C GLU A 289 7.64 17.69 -6.56
N LYS A 290 7.93 18.05 -7.82
CA LYS A 290 6.96 18.64 -8.74
C LYS A 290 5.90 17.66 -9.25
N GLN A 291 6.12 16.34 -9.05
CA GLN A 291 5.18 15.30 -9.46
C GLN A 291 3.99 15.22 -8.51
N PHE A 292 4.19 15.64 -7.26
CA PHE A 292 3.21 15.48 -6.20
C PHE A 292 2.59 16.83 -5.83
N PRO A 293 1.26 16.91 -5.67
CA PRO A 293 0.62 18.11 -5.19
C PRO A 293 1.11 18.47 -3.78
N ALA A 294 1.23 19.75 -3.50
CA ALA A 294 1.47 20.24 -2.15
C ALA A 294 0.21 20.03 -1.32
N LEU A 295 0.31 19.23 -0.25
CA LEU A 295 -0.80 18.88 0.62
C LEU A 295 -0.42 19.09 2.08
N LYS A 296 -1.37 19.61 2.87
CA LYS A 296 -1.26 19.62 4.32
C LYS A 296 -1.60 18.23 4.84
N LEU A 297 -0.59 17.48 5.30
CA LEU A 297 -0.77 16.13 5.79
C LEU A 297 -0.85 16.10 7.32
N PHE A 298 -1.79 15.30 7.83
CA PHE A 298 -1.85 14.86 9.21
C PHE A 298 -1.56 13.36 9.29
N THR A 299 -1.19 12.89 10.48
CA THR A 299 -0.81 11.51 10.70
C THR A 299 -1.95 10.67 11.27
N LEU A 300 -1.79 9.34 11.28
CA LEU A 300 -2.67 8.43 12.01
C LEU A 300 -2.74 8.79 13.50
N ALA A 301 -1.59 9.18 14.09
CA ALA A 301 -1.51 9.56 15.50
C ALA A 301 -2.38 10.78 15.83
N ASP A 302 -2.47 11.74 14.91
CA ASP A 302 -3.29 12.95 15.07
C ASP A 302 -4.81 12.69 15.12
N VAL A 303 -5.25 11.53 14.59
CA VAL A 303 -6.70 11.26 14.42
C VAL A 303 -7.19 10.02 15.15
N ALA A 304 -6.32 9.03 15.41
CA ALA A 304 -6.72 7.76 16.00
C ALA A 304 -5.66 7.16 16.97
N GLY A 305 -4.56 7.88 17.24
CA GLY A 305 -3.46 7.42 18.08
C GLY A 305 -2.60 6.35 17.40
N ASN A 306 -3.14 5.16 17.18
CA ASN A 306 -2.45 4.06 16.52
C ASN A 306 -3.45 3.13 15.80
N TRP A 307 -2.93 2.14 15.05
CA TRP A 307 -3.78 1.21 14.30
C TRP A 307 -4.65 0.31 15.17
N ALA A 308 -4.20 -0.11 16.36
CA ALA A 308 -5.01 -0.91 17.27
C ALA A 308 -6.23 -0.13 17.76
N SER A 309 -6.03 1.12 18.17
CA SER A 309 -7.10 2.04 18.57
C SER A 309 -8.04 2.35 17.39
N ALA A 310 -7.50 2.61 16.20
CA ALA A 310 -8.29 2.83 14.99
C ALA A 310 -9.16 1.61 14.65
N GLN A 311 -8.59 0.40 14.72
CA GLN A 311 -9.32 -0.85 14.49
C GLN A 311 -10.48 -1.00 15.47
N GLN A 312 -10.22 -0.83 16.75
CA GLN A 312 -11.22 -0.99 17.80
C GLN A 312 -12.37 0.03 17.66
N ALA A 313 -12.04 1.29 17.44
CA ALA A 313 -13.04 2.36 17.40
C ALA A 313 -13.83 2.40 16.09
N HIS A 314 -13.20 2.07 14.96
CA HIS A 314 -13.76 2.35 13.63
C HIS A 314 -14.06 1.10 12.80
N PHE A 315 -13.27 0.01 12.91
CA PHE A 315 -13.30 -1.09 11.93
C PHE A 315 -13.59 -2.48 12.50
N ALA A 316 -13.57 -2.67 13.83
CA ALA A 316 -14.02 -3.90 14.46
C ALA A 316 -15.50 -4.17 14.15
N ASP A 317 -15.94 -5.42 14.34
CA ASP A 317 -17.34 -5.76 14.15
C ASP A 317 -18.23 -4.99 15.13
N GLY A 318 -19.26 -4.34 14.59
CA GLY A 318 -20.14 -3.44 15.34
C GLY A 318 -19.54 -2.06 15.66
N ALA A 319 -18.30 -1.78 15.26
CA ALA A 319 -17.68 -0.47 15.45
C ALA A 319 -18.28 0.61 14.55
N LEU A 320 -17.71 1.81 14.57
CA LEU A 320 -18.31 3.00 13.97
C LEU A 320 -18.67 2.81 12.48
N PHE A 321 -17.83 2.17 11.67
CA PHE A 321 -18.13 1.95 10.25
C PHE A 321 -19.41 1.14 10.06
N ASP A 322 -19.60 0.04 10.80
CA ASP A 322 -20.80 -0.81 10.70
C ASP A 322 -22.07 -0.08 11.12
N GLN A 323 -21.95 0.92 12.01
CA GLN A 323 -23.08 1.77 12.45
C GLN A 323 -23.44 2.85 11.43
N LEU A 324 -22.48 3.26 10.58
CA LEU A 324 -22.67 4.32 9.58
C LEU A 324 -23.18 3.79 8.25
N TYR A 325 -22.68 2.62 7.86
CA TYR A 325 -23.02 1.99 6.57
C TYR A 325 -23.86 0.75 6.80
N GLN A 326 -25.15 0.86 6.49
CA GLN A 326 -26.12 -0.25 6.53
C GLN A 326 -26.63 -0.46 5.10
N PRO A 327 -26.15 -1.49 4.38
CA PRO A 327 -26.64 -1.78 3.04
C PRO A 327 -28.15 -2.05 3.06
N GLY A 328 -28.91 -1.33 2.24
CA GLY A 328 -30.34 -1.59 2.03
C GLY A 328 -31.30 -0.94 3.03
N ARG A 329 -30.89 0.11 3.74
CA ARG A 329 -31.80 0.99 4.50
C ARG A 329 -31.88 2.38 3.89
#